data_3e5d3e152fa6b70ce301e372f7c708a6
#
_entry.id   3e5d3e152fa6b70ce301e372f7c708a6
#
_cell.length_a   1.000
_cell.length_b   1.000
_cell.length_c   1.000
_cell.angle_alpha   90.00
_cell.angle_beta   90.00
_cell.angle_gamma   90.00
#
_symmetry.space_group_name_H-M   'P 1'
#
loop_
_entity.id
_entity.type
_entity.pdbx_description
1 polymer ?
#
loop_
_entity_poly.entity_id
_entity_poly.type
_entity_poly.pdbx_seq_one_letter_code
_entity_poly.pdbx_strand_id
1 'polypeptide(L)'
;MVLYLLAVVLVFQAATGVCGFYNLIGRNTCDRITRKDKKLVLVSAVLVVLIAVAGSYTSAMMTKNILKGDLESIIEPYNLTLLSTEKDLRNESINQYEMLNTSLGAFDRKYSDYTPFAVKFDEKFQGDMKNVSMIVKTSRQYIFTGSLSDSHARLAVGESLLQSIKKRDSLE
;
A
#
# COMPACT_ATOMS: atom_id res chain seq x y z
N MET A 1 -0.58 7.27 -12.90
CA MET A 1 -0.69 6.57 -14.20
C MET A 1 -0.46 7.49 -15.40
N VAL A 2 -1.13 8.63 -15.50
CA VAL A 2 -0.98 9.58 -16.63
C VAL A 2 0.47 10.08 -16.83
N LEU A 3 1.15 10.47 -15.75
CA LEU A 3 2.56 10.92 -15.79
C LEU A 3 3.52 9.84 -16.30
N TYR A 4 3.25 8.59 -15.97
CA TYR A 4 4.07 7.46 -16.41
C TYR A 4 3.90 7.19 -17.92
N LEU A 5 2.66 7.23 -18.42
CA LEU A 5 2.36 7.15 -19.84
C LEU A 5 3.01 8.29 -20.63
N LEU A 6 2.95 9.51 -20.10
CA LEU A 6 3.62 10.68 -20.67
C LEU A 6 5.14 10.50 -20.74
N ALA A 7 5.75 9.99 -19.66
CA ALA A 7 7.19 9.71 -19.63
C ALA A 7 7.59 8.65 -20.67
N VAL A 8 6.82 7.57 -20.80
CA VAL A 8 7.05 6.52 -21.80
C VAL A 8 6.94 7.09 -23.22
N VAL A 9 5.91 7.91 -23.50
CA VAL A 9 5.74 8.57 -24.80
C VAL A 9 6.91 9.52 -25.10
N LEU A 10 7.36 10.31 -24.15
CA LEU A 10 8.51 11.22 -24.32
C LEU A 10 9.83 10.47 -24.58
N VAL A 11 10.09 9.38 -23.83
CA VAL A 11 11.26 8.53 -24.06
C VAL A 11 11.21 7.87 -25.42
N PHE A 12 10.02 7.38 -25.84
CA PHE A 12 9.83 6.80 -27.17
C PHE A 12 10.07 7.84 -28.27
N GLN A 13 9.55 9.06 -28.13
CA GLN A 13 9.78 10.16 -29.06
C GLN A 13 11.26 10.55 -29.14
N ALA A 14 11.94 10.63 -27.98
CA ALA A 14 13.37 10.94 -27.93
C ALA A 14 14.23 9.85 -28.59
N ALA A 15 13.89 8.58 -28.42
CA ALA A 15 14.62 7.45 -28.94
C ALA A 15 14.38 7.22 -30.44
N THR A 16 13.17 7.49 -30.93
CA THR A 16 12.79 7.28 -32.34
C THR A 16 12.98 8.50 -33.22
N GLY A 17 13.21 9.68 -32.63
CA GLY A 17 13.26 10.96 -33.35
C GLY A 17 11.91 11.33 -34.02
N VAL A 18 10.85 10.55 -33.74
CA VAL A 18 9.50 10.83 -34.26
C VAL A 18 8.82 11.79 -33.30
N CYS A 19 8.88 13.06 -33.61
CA CYS A 19 8.14 14.09 -32.88
C CYS A 19 6.64 14.02 -33.25
N GLY A 20 5.90 13.03 -32.71
CA GLY A 20 4.47 12.89 -32.97
C GLY A 20 3.66 14.13 -32.58
N PHE A 21 4.09 14.85 -31.57
CA PHE A 21 3.45 16.10 -31.12
C PHE A 21 3.67 17.26 -32.11
N TYR A 22 4.88 17.38 -32.69
CA TYR A 22 5.18 18.41 -33.70
C TYR A 22 4.52 18.13 -35.06
N ASN A 23 4.29 16.85 -35.36
CA ASN A 23 3.57 16.46 -36.55
C ASN A 23 2.06 16.86 -36.49
N LEU A 24 1.48 16.85 -35.27
CA LEU A 24 0.11 17.30 -35.03
C LEU A 24 -0.05 18.81 -35.15
N ILE A 25 1.01 19.59 -34.90
CA ILE A 25 1.02 21.07 -34.96
C ILE A 25 1.48 21.58 -36.33
N GLY A 26 1.80 20.67 -37.28
CA GLY A 26 2.16 21.03 -38.65
C GLY A 26 3.56 21.68 -38.82
N ARG A 27 4.40 21.63 -37.80
CA ARG A 27 5.80 22.11 -37.84
C ARG A 27 6.77 20.94 -37.88
N ASN A 28 7.09 20.46 -39.07
CA ASN A 28 8.12 19.45 -39.32
C ASN A 28 9.50 20.10 -39.23
N THR A 29 10.13 20.11 -38.08
CA THR A 29 11.53 20.52 -37.88
C THR A 29 12.50 19.32 -37.82
N CYS A 30 12.00 18.09 -37.85
CA CYS A 30 12.84 16.91 -37.89
C CYS A 30 13.00 16.41 -39.31
N ASP A 31 14.17 16.64 -39.88
CA ASP A 31 14.57 16.06 -41.16
C ASP A 31 14.59 14.52 -41.07
N ARG A 32 14.10 13.88 -42.13
CA ARG A 32 13.85 12.46 -42.27
C ARG A 32 14.90 11.59 -41.56
N ILE A 33 14.47 10.85 -40.54
CA ILE A 33 15.17 9.60 -40.18
C ILE A 33 14.98 8.66 -41.38
N THR A 34 16.02 8.58 -42.19
CA THR A 34 16.09 7.69 -43.33
C THR A 34 15.93 6.24 -42.88
N ARG A 35 15.27 5.46 -43.70
CA ARG A 35 14.89 4.04 -43.61
C ARG A 35 15.96 3.04 -43.10
N LYS A 36 17.12 3.49 -42.66
CA LYS A 36 18.29 2.64 -42.29
C LYS A 36 18.24 2.08 -40.86
N ASP A 37 17.40 2.60 -39.97
CA ASP A 37 17.51 2.28 -38.54
C ASP A 37 16.31 1.54 -37.93
N LYS A 38 15.69 0.62 -38.69
CA LYS A 38 14.66 -0.29 -38.13
C LYS A 38 15.17 -1.04 -36.90
N LYS A 39 16.47 -1.36 -36.84
CA LYS A 39 17.09 -2.02 -35.69
C LYS A 39 17.13 -1.09 -34.46
N LEU A 40 17.43 0.19 -34.64
CA LEU A 40 17.50 1.18 -33.57
C LEU A 40 16.11 1.46 -32.99
N VAL A 41 15.08 1.56 -33.83
CA VAL A 41 13.67 1.68 -33.39
C VAL A 41 13.23 0.45 -32.61
N LEU A 42 13.59 -0.75 -33.06
CA LEU A 42 13.25 -1.98 -32.37
C LEU A 42 13.96 -2.07 -31.02
N VAL A 43 15.24 -1.74 -30.95
CA VAL A 43 16.02 -1.74 -29.69
C VAL A 43 15.44 -0.72 -28.70
N SER A 44 15.11 0.49 -29.17
CA SER A 44 14.50 1.51 -28.30
C SER A 44 13.11 1.10 -27.80
N ALA A 45 12.29 0.46 -28.61
CA ALA A 45 10.99 -0.06 -28.21
C ALA A 45 11.11 -1.15 -27.13
N VAL A 46 12.06 -2.09 -27.31
CA VAL A 46 12.35 -3.13 -26.31
C VAL A 46 12.83 -2.50 -25.00
N LEU A 47 13.72 -1.52 -25.07
CA LEU A 47 14.25 -0.84 -23.88
C LEU A 47 13.14 -0.09 -23.10
N VAL A 48 12.23 0.57 -23.81
CA VAL A 48 11.06 1.23 -23.18
C VAL A 48 10.16 0.21 -22.49
N VAL A 49 9.89 -0.93 -23.12
CA VAL A 49 9.09 -2.00 -22.50
C VAL A 49 9.79 -2.54 -21.25
N LEU A 50 11.09 -2.79 -21.30
CA LEU A 50 11.87 -3.26 -20.14
C LEU A 50 11.82 -2.26 -18.98
N ILE A 51 12.00 -0.97 -19.25
CA ILE A 51 11.89 0.09 -18.22
C ILE A 51 10.47 0.14 -17.64
N ALA A 52 9.45 0.01 -18.48
CA ALA A 52 8.06 0.01 -18.04
C ALA A 52 7.76 -1.17 -17.12
N VAL A 53 8.20 -2.37 -17.47
CA VAL A 53 8.02 -3.58 -16.66
C VAL A 53 8.80 -3.48 -15.36
N ALA A 54 10.08 -3.09 -15.39
CA ALA A 54 10.91 -2.93 -14.21
C ALA A 54 10.34 -1.86 -13.27
N GLY A 55 9.90 -0.71 -13.81
CA GLY A 55 9.31 0.37 -13.02
C GLY A 55 7.98 -0.03 -12.37
N SER A 56 7.16 -0.80 -13.08
CA SER A 56 5.91 -1.33 -12.52
C SER A 56 6.15 -2.33 -11.41
N TYR A 57 7.13 -3.22 -11.59
CA TYR A 57 7.51 -4.21 -10.58
C TYR A 57 8.07 -3.55 -9.31
N THR A 58 9.01 -2.61 -9.46
CA THR A 58 9.58 -1.88 -8.31
C THR A 58 8.53 -1.06 -7.58
N SER A 59 7.62 -0.39 -8.30
CA SER A 59 6.51 0.36 -7.70
C SER A 59 5.57 -0.55 -6.89
N ALA A 60 5.22 -1.72 -7.43
CA ALA A 60 4.37 -2.69 -6.72
C ALA A 60 5.07 -3.21 -5.44
N MET A 61 6.37 -3.52 -5.53
CA MET A 61 7.16 -3.99 -4.39
C MET A 61 7.29 -2.91 -3.31
N MET A 62 7.55 -1.65 -3.69
CA MET A 62 7.60 -0.54 -2.73
C MET A 62 6.26 -0.32 -2.04
N THR A 63 5.15 -0.36 -2.78
CA THR A 63 3.80 -0.21 -2.21
C THR A 63 3.48 -1.33 -1.21
N LYS A 64 3.90 -2.57 -1.52
CA LYS A 64 3.76 -3.72 -0.62
C LYS A 64 4.56 -3.52 0.68
N ASN A 65 5.82 -3.10 0.57
CA ASN A 65 6.68 -2.87 1.74
C ASN A 65 6.16 -1.73 2.63
N ILE A 66 5.62 -0.67 2.03
CA ILE A 66 4.99 0.43 2.79
C ILE A 66 3.76 -0.08 3.54
N LEU A 67 2.88 -0.82 2.87
CA LEU A 67 1.69 -1.40 3.51
C LEU A 67 2.07 -2.36 4.65
N LYS A 68 3.10 -3.20 4.44
CA LYS A 68 3.63 -4.08 5.48
C LYS A 68 4.10 -3.29 6.69
N GLY A 69 4.90 -2.25 6.51
CA GLY A 69 5.35 -1.37 7.60
C GLY A 69 4.20 -0.68 8.34
N ASP A 70 3.19 -0.21 7.61
CA ASP A 70 2.00 0.40 8.21
C ASP A 70 1.17 -0.63 9.02
N LEU A 71 1.05 -1.87 8.55
CA LEU A 71 0.40 -2.95 9.29
C LEU A 71 1.20 -3.36 10.53
N GLU A 72 2.52 -3.45 10.43
CA GLU A 72 3.39 -3.77 11.57
C GLU A 72 3.28 -2.70 12.66
N SER A 73 3.14 -1.43 12.29
CA SER A 73 2.90 -0.32 13.23
C SER A 73 1.59 -0.45 14.02
N ILE A 74 0.64 -1.25 13.55
CA ILE A 74 -0.61 -1.59 14.25
C ILE A 74 -0.43 -2.87 15.05
N ILE A 75 0.19 -3.89 14.47
CA ILE A 75 0.32 -5.23 15.07
C ILE A 75 1.13 -5.18 16.36
N GLU A 76 2.21 -4.40 16.39
CA GLU A 76 3.06 -4.30 17.57
C GLU A 76 2.30 -3.74 18.80
N PRO A 77 1.69 -2.54 18.76
CA PRO A 77 0.91 -2.06 19.89
C PRO A 77 -0.35 -2.89 20.16
N TYR A 78 -0.90 -3.57 19.14
CA TYR A 78 -2.00 -4.51 19.32
C TYR A 78 -1.60 -5.68 20.23
N ASN A 79 -0.49 -6.34 19.91
CA ASN A 79 0.03 -7.47 20.68
C ASN A 79 0.42 -7.05 22.10
N LEU A 80 1.00 -5.85 22.27
CA LEU A 80 1.35 -5.31 23.57
C LEU A 80 0.07 -4.99 24.40
N THR A 81 -0.98 -4.47 23.78
CA THR A 81 -2.28 -4.26 24.43
C THR A 81 -2.89 -5.58 24.85
N LEU A 82 -2.85 -6.59 24.00
CA LEU A 82 -3.37 -7.93 24.28
C LEU A 82 -2.63 -8.56 25.46
N LEU A 83 -1.29 -8.51 25.46
CA LEU A 83 -0.45 -9.04 26.53
C LEU A 83 -0.66 -8.33 27.85
N SER A 84 -0.80 -7.01 27.85
CA SER A 84 -1.02 -6.23 29.07
C SER A 84 -2.41 -6.48 29.66
N THR A 85 -3.43 -6.68 28.82
CA THR A 85 -4.78 -7.06 29.27
C THR A 85 -4.83 -8.48 29.84
N GLU A 86 -4.05 -9.42 29.29
CA GLU A 86 -3.88 -10.78 29.81
C GLU A 86 -3.28 -10.78 31.22
N LYS A 87 -2.27 -9.92 31.43
CA LYS A 87 -1.55 -9.79 32.71
C LYS A 87 -2.26 -8.91 33.75
N ASP A 88 -3.44 -8.43 33.43
CA ASP A 88 -4.24 -7.50 34.27
C ASP A 88 -3.50 -6.19 34.64
N LEU A 89 -2.63 -5.71 33.75
CA LEU A 89 -1.84 -4.50 33.90
C LEU A 89 -2.57 -3.28 33.31
N ARG A 90 -3.52 -2.70 34.05
CA ARG A 90 -4.42 -1.65 33.54
C ARG A 90 -3.68 -0.43 32.98
N ASN A 91 -2.72 0.13 33.70
CA ASN A 91 -2.01 1.34 33.27
C ASN A 91 -1.23 1.08 31.97
N GLU A 92 -0.59 -0.08 31.87
CA GLU A 92 0.11 -0.52 30.68
C GLU A 92 -0.86 -0.70 29.52
N SER A 93 -2.00 -1.38 29.76
CA SER A 93 -3.05 -1.59 28.77
C SER A 93 -3.61 -0.28 28.21
N ILE A 94 -3.77 0.74 29.05
CA ILE A 94 -4.22 2.07 28.61
C ILE A 94 -3.16 2.71 27.70
N ASN A 95 -1.89 2.70 28.09
CA ASN A 95 -0.81 3.28 27.30
C ASN A 95 -0.68 2.60 25.93
N GLN A 96 -0.67 1.26 25.89
CA GLN A 96 -0.56 0.50 24.65
C GLN A 96 -1.80 0.68 23.77
N TYR A 97 -2.99 0.76 24.38
CA TYR A 97 -4.22 1.04 23.66
C TYR A 97 -4.20 2.42 22.97
N GLU A 98 -3.68 3.46 23.62
CA GLU A 98 -3.61 4.79 23.02
C GLU A 98 -2.64 4.81 21.82
N MET A 99 -1.52 4.10 21.93
CA MET A 99 -0.60 3.90 20.80
C MET A 99 -1.30 3.17 19.64
N LEU A 100 -1.98 2.06 19.95
CA LEU A 100 -2.75 1.30 18.99
C LEU A 100 -3.83 2.14 18.28
N ASN A 101 -4.61 2.89 19.06
CA ASN A 101 -5.66 3.74 18.53
C ASN A 101 -5.10 4.85 17.61
N THR A 102 -3.93 5.39 17.96
CA THR A 102 -3.23 6.40 17.14
C THR A 102 -2.76 5.78 15.82
N SER A 103 -2.14 4.60 15.86
CA SER A 103 -1.66 3.88 14.67
C SER A 103 -2.82 3.48 13.75
N LEU A 104 -3.92 2.96 14.31
CA LEU A 104 -5.13 2.67 13.53
C LEU A 104 -5.73 3.92 12.90
N GLY A 105 -5.80 5.02 13.64
CA GLY A 105 -6.30 6.28 13.10
C GLY A 105 -5.43 6.84 11.98
N ALA A 106 -4.11 6.64 12.03
CA ALA A 106 -3.19 7.01 10.94
C ALA A 106 -3.40 6.11 9.73
N PHE A 107 -3.57 4.81 9.95
CA PHE A 107 -3.86 3.83 8.90
C PHE A 107 -5.20 4.12 8.21
N ASP A 108 -6.27 4.29 8.98
CA ASP A 108 -7.61 4.60 8.47
C ASP A 108 -7.56 5.86 7.58
N ARG A 109 -6.90 6.94 8.01
CA ARG A 109 -6.75 8.17 7.22
C ARG A 109 -5.98 7.95 5.92
N LYS A 110 -4.95 7.10 5.95
CA LYS A 110 -4.11 6.82 4.78
C LYS A 110 -4.82 5.97 3.73
N TYR A 111 -5.65 5.03 4.19
CA TYR A 111 -6.23 4.00 3.34
C TYR A 111 -7.77 4.07 3.19
N SER A 112 -8.44 5.12 3.74
CA SER A 112 -9.88 5.33 3.57
C SER A 112 -10.29 5.50 2.11
N ASP A 113 -9.52 6.31 1.38
CA ASP A 113 -9.82 6.69 -0.01
C ASP A 113 -8.88 6.02 -1.03
N TYR A 114 -7.93 5.24 -0.55
CA TYR A 114 -6.91 4.62 -1.39
C TYR A 114 -6.71 3.15 -1.01
N THR A 115 -6.95 2.27 -1.97
CA THR A 115 -6.62 0.85 -1.83
C THR A 115 -5.27 0.57 -2.50
N PRO A 116 -4.23 0.17 -1.74
CA PRO A 116 -2.94 -0.19 -2.30
C PRO A 116 -3.04 -1.32 -3.32
N PHE A 117 -2.20 -1.26 -4.35
CA PHE A 117 -2.20 -2.30 -5.39
C PHE A 117 -1.95 -3.70 -4.81
N ALA A 118 -1.16 -3.80 -3.74
CA ALA A 118 -0.85 -5.06 -3.07
C ALA A 118 -2.09 -5.81 -2.55
N VAL A 119 -3.13 -5.09 -2.13
CA VAL A 119 -4.39 -5.64 -1.59
C VAL A 119 -5.59 -5.34 -2.47
N LYS A 120 -5.37 -4.87 -3.70
CA LYS A 120 -6.45 -4.47 -4.61
C LYS A 120 -7.38 -5.63 -4.98
N PHE A 121 -6.87 -6.84 -4.97
CA PHE A 121 -7.61 -8.06 -5.32
C PHE A 121 -8.13 -8.81 -4.09
N ASP A 122 -7.85 -8.32 -2.87
CA ASP A 122 -8.44 -8.84 -1.64
C ASP A 122 -9.69 -8.03 -1.28
N GLU A 123 -10.86 -8.53 -1.70
CA GLU A 123 -12.15 -7.90 -1.41
C GLU A 123 -12.46 -7.83 0.09
N LYS A 124 -11.82 -8.67 0.91
CA LYS A 124 -12.06 -8.73 2.37
C LYS A 124 -11.20 -7.74 3.14
N PHE A 125 -10.08 -7.28 2.57
CA PHE A 125 -9.10 -6.44 3.27
C PHE A 125 -9.74 -5.25 3.99
N GLN A 126 -10.53 -4.45 3.28
CA GLN A 126 -11.19 -3.25 3.85
C GLN A 126 -12.21 -3.62 4.93
N GLY A 127 -12.96 -4.70 4.71
CA GLY A 127 -13.93 -5.20 5.69
C GLY A 127 -13.26 -5.69 6.96
N ASP A 128 -12.18 -6.46 6.83
CA ASP A 128 -11.43 -7.01 7.96
C ASP A 128 -10.76 -5.90 8.76
N MET A 129 -10.13 -4.90 8.11
CA MET A 129 -9.55 -3.74 8.77
C MET A 129 -10.58 -2.89 9.51
N LYS A 130 -11.78 -2.71 8.92
CA LYS A 130 -12.89 -2.05 9.60
C LYS A 130 -13.37 -2.82 10.83
N ASN A 131 -13.42 -4.15 10.76
CA ASN A 131 -13.77 -5.00 11.89
C ASN A 131 -12.70 -4.89 13.00
N VAL A 132 -11.42 -4.91 12.68
CA VAL A 132 -10.32 -4.68 13.63
C VAL A 132 -10.48 -3.31 14.30
N SER A 133 -10.71 -2.24 13.52
CA SER A 133 -10.95 -0.90 14.06
C SER A 133 -12.15 -0.85 15.01
N MET A 134 -13.24 -1.55 14.66
CA MET A 134 -14.43 -1.64 15.51
C MET A 134 -14.14 -2.37 16.82
N ILE A 135 -13.42 -3.50 16.77
CA ILE A 135 -13.03 -4.29 17.96
C ILE A 135 -12.19 -3.42 18.89
N VAL A 136 -11.19 -2.72 18.37
CA VAL A 136 -10.33 -1.84 19.17
C VAL A 136 -11.17 -0.72 19.81
N LYS A 137 -12.01 -0.03 19.06
CA LYS A 137 -12.86 1.06 19.57
C LYS A 137 -13.83 0.58 20.67
N THR A 138 -14.43 -0.59 20.48
CA THR A 138 -15.36 -1.16 21.47
C THR A 138 -14.63 -1.68 22.71
N SER A 139 -13.37 -2.08 22.61
CA SER A 139 -12.56 -2.52 23.76
C SER A 139 -12.14 -1.37 24.67
N ARG A 140 -12.21 -0.11 24.20
CA ARG A 140 -11.82 1.07 24.99
C ARG A 140 -12.45 1.12 26.37
N GLN A 141 -13.75 0.97 26.46
CA GLN A 141 -14.48 1.06 27.73
C GLN A 141 -13.99 0.00 28.72
N TYR A 142 -13.73 -1.22 28.26
CA TYR A 142 -13.26 -2.33 29.09
C TYR A 142 -11.84 -2.09 29.60
N ILE A 143 -10.96 -1.52 28.76
CA ILE A 143 -9.58 -1.20 29.14
C ILE A 143 -9.53 -0.08 30.17
N PHE A 144 -10.34 0.97 30.01
CA PHE A 144 -10.27 2.15 30.89
C PHE A 144 -11.01 1.95 32.21
N THR A 145 -12.20 1.37 32.19
CA THR A 145 -13.08 1.31 33.39
C THR A 145 -13.72 -0.04 33.64
N GLY A 146 -13.67 -0.95 32.66
CA GLY A 146 -14.34 -2.24 32.74
C GLY A 146 -13.41 -3.40 33.10
N SER A 147 -13.79 -4.61 32.67
CA SER A 147 -13.03 -5.84 32.85
C SER A 147 -11.93 -5.98 31.78
N LEU A 148 -10.67 -6.12 32.24
CA LEU A 148 -9.55 -6.38 31.32
C LEU A 148 -9.65 -7.76 30.66
N SER A 149 -10.22 -8.75 31.34
CA SER A 149 -10.46 -10.08 30.79
C SER A 149 -11.44 -10.02 29.60
N ASP A 150 -12.53 -9.22 29.71
CA ASP A 150 -13.47 -9.03 28.61
C ASP A 150 -12.83 -8.29 27.43
N SER A 151 -11.95 -7.33 27.74
CA SER A 151 -11.17 -6.64 26.71
C SER A 151 -10.23 -7.61 26.00
N HIS A 152 -9.51 -8.44 26.75
CA HIS A 152 -8.61 -9.46 26.21
C HIS A 152 -9.35 -10.40 25.26
N ALA A 153 -10.49 -10.95 25.70
CA ALA A 153 -11.28 -11.86 24.86
C ALA A 153 -11.73 -11.22 23.54
N ARG A 154 -12.09 -9.93 23.54
CA ARG A 154 -12.48 -9.19 22.33
C ARG A 154 -11.27 -8.94 21.43
N LEU A 155 -10.16 -8.50 21.99
CA LEU A 155 -8.92 -8.24 21.25
C LEU A 155 -8.36 -9.53 20.63
N ALA A 156 -8.45 -10.69 21.29
CA ALA A 156 -8.03 -11.96 20.72
C ALA A 156 -8.72 -12.28 19.37
N VAL A 157 -9.98 -11.90 19.20
CA VAL A 157 -10.70 -12.04 17.93
C VAL A 157 -10.08 -11.15 16.85
N GLY A 158 -9.72 -9.90 17.18
CA GLY A 158 -9.13 -8.98 16.24
C GLY A 158 -7.69 -9.37 15.85
N GLU A 159 -6.93 -9.99 16.77
CA GLU A 159 -5.62 -10.55 16.45
C GLU A 159 -5.72 -11.60 15.35
N SER A 160 -6.68 -12.53 15.46
CA SER A 160 -6.89 -13.56 14.44
C SER A 160 -7.20 -12.97 13.06
N LEU A 161 -7.92 -11.84 13.00
CA LEU A 161 -8.19 -11.13 11.75
C LEU A 161 -6.90 -10.50 11.19
N LEU A 162 -6.10 -9.83 12.03
CA LEU A 162 -4.82 -9.24 11.61
C LEU A 162 -3.85 -10.30 11.07
N GLN A 163 -3.75 -11.45 11.72
CA GLN A 163 -2.94 -12.57 11.23
C GLN A 163 -3.46 -13.14 9.91
N SER A 164 -4.79 -13.22 9.75
CA SER A 164 -5.39 -13.68 8.49
C SER A 164 -5.11 -12.73 7.33
N ILE A 165 -5.17 -11.41 7.56
CA ILE A 165 -4.80 -10.38 6.58
C ILE A 165 -3.33 -10.55 6.18
N LYS A 166 -2.43 -10.62 7.17
CA LYS A 166 -0.99 -10.74 6.94
C LYS A 166 -0.66 -11.97 6.07
N LYS A 167 -1.25 -13.12 6.40
CA LYS A 167 -1.05 -14.37 5.67
C LYS A 167 -1.63 -14.33 4.25
N ARG A 168 -2.86 -13.82 4.09
CA ARG A 168 -3.58 -13.79 2.81
C ARG A 168 -2.88 -12.92 1.77
N ASP A 169 -2.37 -11.77 2.19
CA ASP A 169 -1.71 -10.81 1.32
C ASP A 169 -0.19 -11.00 1.24
N SER A 170 0.33 -12.12 1.81
CA SER A 170 1.76 -12.43 1.84
C SER A 170 2.60 -11.25 2.38
N LEU A 171 2.11 -10.61 3.44
CA LEU A 171 2.77 -9.49 4.10
C LEU A 171 3.70 -9.94 5.24
N GLU A 172 4.08 -11.22 5.23
CA GLU A 172 5.04 -11.80 6.17
C GLU A 172 6.47 -11.32 5.97
#